data_3b445e49e405f92d62b06c42fd0776db
#
_entry.id   3b445e49e405f92d62b06c42fd0776db
#
_cell.length_a   1.000
_cell.length_b   1.000
_cell.length_c   1.000
_cell.angle_alpha   90.00
_cell.angle_beta   90.00
_cell.angle_gamma   90.00
#
_symmetry.space_group_name_H-M   'P 1'
#
loop_
_entity.id
_entity.type
_entity.pdbx_description
1 polymer ?
#
loop_
_entity_poly.entity_id
_entity_poly.type
_entity_poly.pdbx_seq_one_letter_code
_entity_poly.pdbx_strand_id
1 'polypeptide(L)'
;MKKQSIFWIIIGLMLFSSCRDKDLDMTVLHKTLFDGAAITEITAEDAWNVTIVQDAEKSFVELEYSAFLEEYLRVVKEGPELKIGFSRYLNLPANTVKNAIVHTASVQKLDFSEAVTALLVGDFPAAMLEMELDDAATCKGGSFGGTAFLKLNDASTMVDFCFNGLFCSLKLDDASVFKGFLTATDSMSIHLEDASRLTTYGGTTPVAIVGVRDSSHLNMVKTTVTNMHINVSAVSEAVVNVSGTLSGTVTGVSKLYYQGNPIINVDCDDLSTIEPLSSSNF
;
A
#
# COMPACT_ATOMS: atom_id res chain seq x y z
N MET A 1 -6.19 23.45 -81.20
CA MET A 1 -6.99 23.93 -80.08
C MET A 1 -6.50 23.23 -78.84
N LYS A 2 -5.66 23.90 -78.05
CA LYS A 2 -5.13 23.35 -76.75
C LYS A 2 -5.98 23.87 -75.62
N LYS A 3 -6.62 22.96 -74.85
CA LYS A 3 -7.30 23.30 -73.64
C LYS A 3 -6.26 23.30 -72.48
N GLN A 4 -6.05 24.45 -71.88
CA GLN A 4 -5.27 24.61 -70.69
C GLN A 4 -6.19 24.30 -69.48
N SER A 5 -5.81 23.29 -68.68
CA SER A 5 -6.44 22.99 -67.37
C SER A 5 -5.74 23.83 -66.30
N ILE A 6 -6.48 24.73 -65.69
CA ILE A 6 -6.02 25.51 -64.52
C ILE A 6 -6.18 24.64 -63.31
N PHE A 7 -5.04 24.31 -62.65
CA PHE A 7 -4.98 23.56 -61.40
C PHE A 7 -5.05 24.60 -60.25
N TRP A 8 -6.17 24.63 -59.50
CA TRP A 8 -6.28 25.42 -58.30
C TRP A 8 -5.63 24.67 -57.11
N ILE A 9 -4.49 25.18 -56.66
CA ILE A 9 -3.85 24.72 -55.41
C ILE A 9 -4.54 25.47 -54.28
N ILE A 10 -5.41 24.77 -53.55
CA ILE A 10 -5.96 25.25 -52.29
C ILE A 10 -4.90 25.01 -51.21
N ILE A 11 -4.15 26.05 -50.86
CA ILE A 11 -3.29 26.06 -49.70
C ILE A 11 -4.20 26.18 -48.48
N GLY A 12 -4.50 25.03 -47.86
CA GLY A 12 -5.17 25.01 -46.54
C GLY A 12 -4.23 25.56 -45.48
N LEU A 13 -4.49 26.80 -45.07
CA LEU A 13 -3.86 27.35 -43.87
C LEU A 13 -4.38 26.55 -42.68
N MET A 14 -3.61 25.56 -42.19
CA MET A 14 -3.83 24.98 -40.87
C MET A 14 -3.47 26.07 -39.86
N LEU A 15 -4.49 26.72 -39.34
CA LEU A 15 -4.39 27.47 -38.10
C LEU A 15 -4.14 26.48 -37.00
N PHE A 16 -2.86 26.25 -36.68
CA PHE A 16 -2.50 25.72 -35.40
C PHE A 16 -2.97 26.75 -34.36
N SER A 17 -4.16 26.53 -33.80
CA SER A 17 -4.49 27.20 -32.56
C SER A 17 -3.50 26.68 -31.53
N SER A 18 -2.42 27.40 -31.33
CA SER A 18 -1.58 27.27 -30.16
C SER A 18 -2.54 27.43 -28.96
N CYS A 19 -2.92 26.32 -28.34
CA CYS A 19 -3.38 26.36 -26.96
C CYS A 19 -2.25 27.07 -26.21
N ARG A 20 -2.44 28.35 -25.90
CA ARG A 20 -1.61 29.00 -24.90
C ARG A 20 -1.83 28.19 -23.62
N ASP A 21 -0.84 27.40 -23.26
CA ASP A 21 -0.73 26.91 -21.88
C ASP A 21 -0.81 28.18 -21.02
N LYS A 22 -1.88 28.29 -20.24
CA LYS A 22 -1.94 29.30 -19.20
C LYS A 22 -0.70 29.06 -18.35
N ASP A 23 0.20 30.05 -18.27
CA ASP A 23 1.33 29.96 -17.36
C ASP A 23 0.75 29.72 -15.95
N LEU A 24 0.91 28.49 -15.46
CA LEU A 24 0.42 28.12 -14.14
C LEU A 24 1.31 28.79 -13.08
N ASP A 25 0.70 29.39 -12.09
CA ASP A 25 1.45 29.95 -10.96
C ASP A 25 2.00 28.83 -10.09
N MET A 26 3.28 28.52 -10.28
CA MET A 26 4.03 27.48 -9.57
C MET A 26 4.63 27.96 -8.24
N THR A 27 4.35 29.20 -7.81
CA THR A 27 4.77 29.71 -6.49
C THR A 27 4.27 28.75 -5.40
N VAL A 28 5.16 28.41 -4.48
CA VAL A 28 4.80 27.49 -3.38
C VAL A 28 4.17 28.27 -2.25
N LEU A 29 2.98 27.86 -1.88
CA LEU A 29 2.21 28.41 -0.74
C LEU A 29 2.26 27.44 0.45
N HIS A 30 2.19 28.01 1.64
CA HIS A 30 2.15 27.26 2.90
C HIS A 30 0.89 27.64 3.69
N LYS A 31 0.25 26.63 4.31
CA LYS A 31 -0.97 26.84 5.08
C LYS A 31 -1.02 25.86 6.27
N THR A 32 -1.35 26.37 7.45
CA THR A 32 -1.60 25.52 8.63
C THR A 32 -3.09 25.48 8.91
N LEU A 33 -3.63 24.28 9.11
CA LEU A 33 -5.06 24.04 9.28
C LEU A 33 -5.30 23.15 10.53
N PHE A 34 -6.51 23.26 11.08
CA PHE A 34 -7.05 22.35 12.10
C PHE A 34 -6.23 22.28 13.39
N ASP A 35 -5.61 23.39 13.82
CA ASP A 35 -4.82 23.45 15.04
C ASP A 35 -5.63 23.02 16.27
N GLY A 36 -5.09 22.09 17.07
CA GLY A 36 -5.74 21.49 18.22
C GLY A 36 -6.90 20.53 17.92
N ALA A 37 -7.14 20.21 16.64
CA ALA A 37 -8.25 19.33 16.27
C ALA A 37 -7.86 17.85 16.39
N ALA A 38 -8.71 17.01 16.96
CA ALA A 38 -8.50 15.56 16.97
C ALA A 38 -8.61 14.99 15.55
N ILE A 39 -7.53 14.39 15.06
CA ILE A 39 -7.46 13.70 13.77
C ILE A 39 -7.00 12.27 14.06
N THR A 40 -7.84 11.27 13.79
CA THR A 40 -7.50 9.85 13.95
C THR A 40 -7.77 9.02 12.70
N GLU A 41 -8.43 9.62 11.72
CA GLU A 41 -8.75 9.01 10.44
C GLU A 41 -8.26 9.93 9.32
N ILE A 42 -7.55 9.39 8.34
CA ILE A 42 -6.96 10.18 7.25
C ILE A 42 -7.23 9.48 5.94
N THR A 43 -7.94 10.18 5.04
CA THR A 43 -8.18 9.77 3.66
C THR A 43 -7.42 10.72 2.75
N ALA A 44 -6.65 10.19 1.79
CA ALA A 44 -5.96 11.00 0.79
C ALA A 44 -6.06 10.37 -0.60
N GLU A 45 -6.23 11.22 -1.61
CA GLU A 45 -6.37 10.86 -3.02
C GLU A 45 -5.55 11.82 -3.90
N ASP A 46 -5.60 11.66 -5.24
CA ASP A 46 -4.99 12.62 -6.20
C ASP A 46 -3.45 12.74 -6.09
N ALA A 47 -2.76 11.64 -5.79
CA ALA A 47 -1.30 11.56 -5.76
C ALA A 47 -0.61 12.60 -4.84
N TRP A 48 -1.22 12.94 -3.70
CA TRP A 48 -0.60 13.75 -2.67
C TRP A 48 0.61 13.05 -2.03
N ASN A 49 1.60 13.84 -1.59
CA ASN A 49 2.62 13.38 -0.67
C ASN A 49 2.15 13.69 0.76
N VAL A 50 1.89 12.67 1.55
CA VAL A 50 1.35 12.81 2.91
C VAL A 50 2.36 12.28 3.91
N THR A 51 2.85 13.13 4.81
CA THR A 51 3.66 12.71 5.95
C THR A 51 2.80 12.76 7.21
N ILE A 52 2.66 11.62 7.90
CA ILE A 52 1.94 11.56 9.18
C ILE A 52 2.97 11.40 10.29
N VAL A 53 3.01 12.38 11.16
CA VAL A 53 3.95 12.44 12.30
C VAL A 53 3.20 12.16 13.59
N GLN A 54 3.63 11.13 14.32
CA GLN A 54 3.12 10.90 15.66
C GLN A 54 3.59 12.02 16.58
N ASP A 55 2.64 12.78 17.13
CA ASP A 55 2.89 13.88 18.06
C ASP A 55 1.82 13.84 19.17
N ALA A 56 2.24 13.50 20.39
CA ALA A 56 1.33 13.35 21.51
C ALA A 56 0.79 14.69 22.04
N GLU A 57 1.45 15.81 21.71
CA GLU A 57 1.14 17.13 22.27
C GLU A 57 0.40 18.02 21.27
N LYS A 58 0.58 17.78 19.97
CA LYS A 58 0.07 18.67 18.92
C LYS A 58 -0.74 17.90 17.87
N SER A 59 -1.78 18.52 17.39
CA SER A 59 -2.55 18.02 16.26
C SER A 59 -2.89 19.19 15.32
N PHE A 60 -2.36 19.15 14.11
CA PHE A 60 -2.58 20.15 13.06
C PHE A 60 -2.12 19.58 11.70
N VAL A 61 -2.45 20.30 10.64
CA VAL A 61 -2.06 19.95 9.27
C VAL A 61 -1.27 21.10 8.66
N GLU A 62 -0.09 20.81 8.13
CA GLU A 62 0.68 21.74 7.30
C GLU A 62 0.55 21.34 5.84
N LEU A 63 0.19 22.29 5.00
CA LEU A 63 0.12 22.14 3.55
C LEU A 63 1.22 22.96 2.89
N GLU A 64 1.85 22.35 1.88
CA GLU A 64 2.76 23.01 0.96
C GLU A 64 2.33 22.65 -0.46
N TYR A 65 1.93 23.65 -1.25
CA TYR A 65 1.34 23.41 -2.57
C TYR A 65 1.59 24.53 -3.56
N SER A 66 1.57 24.21 -4.86
CA SER A 66 1.67 25.20 -5.92
C SER A 66 0.44 26.11 -5.97
N ALA A 67 0.62 27.43 -6.07
CA ALA A 67 -0.42 28.46 -5.92
C ALA A 67 -1.64 28.24 -6.84
N PHE A 68 -1.44 27.76 -8.06
CA PHE A 68 -2.56 27.47 -8.97
C PHE A 68 -3.54 26.41 -8.47
N LEU A 69 -3.15 25.61 -7.46
CA LEU A 69 -4.00 24.59 -6.86
C LEU A 69 -4.99 25.13 -5.83
N GLU A 70 -4.83 26.38 -5.36
CA GLU A 70 -5.62 26.96 -4.26
C GLU A 70 -7.14 26.84 -4.49
N GLU A 71 -7.60 27.07 -5.71
CA GLU A 71 -9.04 26.99 -6.04
C GLU A 71 -9.59 25.57 -6.13
N TYR A 72 -8.71 24.56 -6.19
CA TYR A 72 -9.09 23.14 -6.33
C TYR A 72 -8.91 22.35 -5.04
N LEU A 73 -8.22 22.91 -4.05
CA LEU A 73 -7.96 22.22 -2.80
C LEU A 73 -9.24 21.76 -2.11
N ARG A 74 -9.28 20.48 -1.77
CA ARG A 74 -10.29 19.89 -0.92
C ARG A 74 -9.59 19.27 0.29
N VAL A 75 -9.29 20.11 1.29
CA VAL A 75 -8.74 19.65 2.56
C VAL A 75 -9.76 19.96 3.64
N VAL A 76 -10.49 18.94 4.06
CA VAL A 76 -11.68 19.05 4.91
C VAL A 76 -11.55 18.13 6.11
N LYS A 77 -11.99 18.61 7.27
CA LYS A 77 -12.08 17.79 8.48
C LYS A 77 -13.54 17.61 8.89
N GLU A 78 -13.98 16.35 8.98
CA GLU A 78 -15.34 15.97 9.37
C GLU A 78 -15.27 15.00 10.56
N GLY A 79 -15.62 15.47 11.76
CA GLY A 79 -15.43 14.65 12.97
C GLY A 79 -13.95 14.34 13.20
N PRO A 80 -13.53 13.07 13.35
CA PRO A 80 -12.13 12.68 13.49
C PRO A 80 -11.42 12.52 12.13
N GLU A 81 -12.13 12.55 11.01
CA GLU A 81 -11.62 12.27 9.67
C GLU A 81 -11.08 13.54 9.00
N LEU A 82 -9.85 13.45 8.48
CA LEU A 82 -9.22 14.41 7.59
C LEU A 82 -9.24 13.87 6.16
N LYS A 83 -9.81 14.61 5.23
CA LYS A 83 -9.82 14.30 3.80
C LYS A 83 -8.90 15.26 3.05
N ILE A 84 -7.97 14.71 2.24
CA ILE A 84 -6.99 15.45 1.45
C ILE A 84 -7.11 15.04 -0.02
N GLY A 85 -7.43 15.99 -0.88
CA GLY A 85 -7.58 15.74 -2.32
C GLY A 85 -7.90 17.04 -3.07
N PHE A 86 -8.43 16.90 -4.28
CA PHE A 86 -8.91 18.02 -5.07
C PHE A 86 -10.43 17.95 -5.29
N SER A 87 -11.05 19.08 -5.58
CA SER A 87 -12.48 19.18 -5.85
C SER A 87 -12.88 18.55 -7.20
N ARG A 88 -11.93 18.24 -8.05
CA ARG A 88 -12.09 17.58 -9.35
C ARG A 88 -10.77 16.99 -9.83
N TYR A 89 -10.82 16.04 -10.75
CA TYR A 89 -9.63 15.53 -11.43
C TYR A 89 -8.83 16.65 -12.11
N LEU A 90 -7.53 16.67 -11.90
CA LEU A 90 -6.58 17.63 -12.45
C LEU A 90 -5.45 16.91 -13.18
N ASN A 91 -5.16 17.30 -14.40
CA ASN A 91 -3.95 16.88 -15.09
C ASN A 91 -2.81 17.81 -14.66
N LEU A 92 -1.97 17.34 -13.73
CA LEU A 92 -0.95 18.16 -13.08
C LEU A 92 0.41 18.04 -13.78
N PRO A 93 1.16 19.15 -13.92
CA PRO A 93 2.57 19.10 -14.31
C PRO A 93 3.40 18.30 -13.31
N ALA A 94 4.46 17.64 -13.81
CA ALA A 94 5.32 16.78 -12.98
C ALA A 94 6.02 17.50 -11.80
N ASN A 95 6.22 18.82 -11.91
CA ASN A 95 6.83 19.65 -10.89
C ASN A 95 5.84 20.32 -9.93
N THR A 96 4.57 19.90 -9.94
CA THR A 96 3.55 20.41 -9.02
C THR A 96 3.86 19.98 -7.59
N VAL A 97 3.91 20.96 -6.68
CA VAL A 97 4.05 20.71 -5.24
C VAL A 97 2.68 20.46 -4.63
N LYS A 98 2.53 19.37 -3.88
CA LYS A 98 1.32 18.94 -3.16
C LYS A 98 1.69 18.04 -1.99
N ASN A 99 2.15 18.67 -0.92
CA ASN A 99 2.62 18.02 0.29
C ASN A 99 1.69 18.36 1.45
N ALA A 100 1.37 17.36 2.26
CA ALA A 100 0.66 17.53 3.53
C ALA A 100 1.45 16.87 4.66
N ILE A 101 1.64 17.57 5.76
CA ILE A 101 2.20 17.01 7.00
C ILE A 101 1.10 17.04 8.04
N VAL A 102 0.73 15.87 8.55
CA VAL A 102 -0.33 15.71 9.55
C VAL A 102 0.33 15.33 10.87
N HIS A 103 0.23 16.20 11.85
CA HIS A 103 0.63 15.93 13.23
C HIS A 103 -0.56 15.38 14.01
N THR A 104 -0.41 14.22 14.62
CA THR A 104 -1.49 13.60 15.39
C THR A 104 -0.96 12.64 16.46
N ALA A 105 -1.69 12.53 17.58
CA ALA A 105 -1.31 11.65 18.67
C ALA A 105 -1.50 10.15 18.34
N SER A 106 -2.47 9.80 17.50
CA SER A 106 -2.76 8.42 17.12
C SER A 106 -3.51 8.36 15.79
N VAL A 107 -3.47 7.23 15.11
CA VAL A 107 -4.29 6.94 13.93
C VAL A 107 -5.04 5.64 14.12
N GLN A 108 -6.29 5.61 13.65
CA GLN A 108 -7.18 4.44 13.69
C GLN A 108 -7.57 3.98 12.30
N LYS A 109 -7.65 4.93 11.34
CA LYS A 109 -7.95 4.61 9.96
C LYS A 109 -7.06 5.43 9.01
N LEU A 110 -6.48 4.75 8.02
CA LEU A 110 -5.74 5.33 6.91
C LEU A 110 -6.30 4.76 5.60
N ASP A 111 -6.65 5.63 4.66
CA ASP A 111 -7.24 5.28 3.38
C ASP A 111 -6.57 6.10 2.29
N PHE A 112 -5.70 5.44 1.48
CA PHE A 112 -4.88 6.11 0.48
C PHE A 112 -5.11 5.48 -0.89
N SER A 113 -5.46 6.32 -1.86
CA SER A 113 -5.72 5.90 -3.23
C SER A 113 -5.07 6.81 -4.27
N GLU A 114 -5.23 6.48 -5.54
CA GLU A 114 -4.82 7.32 -6.67
C GLU A 114 -3.35 7.79 -6.57
N ALA A 115 -2.43 6.84 -6.39
CA ALA A 115 -0.98 7.07 -6.35
C ALA A 115 -0.50 8.02 -5.23
N VAL A 116 -1.21 8.12 -4.11
CA VAL A 116 -0.74 8.81 -2.90
C VAL A 116 0.58 8.19 -2.44
N THR A 117 1.51 9.05 -2.03
CA THR A 117 2.75 8.62 -1.37
C THR A 117 2.72 9.04 0.09
N ALA A 118 2.57 8.08 1.00
CA ALA A 118 2.49 8.31 2.43
C ALA A 118 3.79 7.92 3.16
N LEU A 119 4.21 8.73 4.12
CA LEU A 119 5.29 8.45 5.06
C LEU A 119 4.74 8.51 6.49
N LEU A 120 4.85 7.42 7.23
CA LEU A 120 4.47 7.33 8.64
C LEU A 120 5.72 7.46 9.51
N VAL A 121 5.74 8.44 10.41
CA VAL A 121 6.89 8.76 11.25
C VAL A 121 6.52 8.63 12.72
N GLY A 122 7.06 7.61 13.38
CA GLY A 122 6.88 7.37 14.81
C GLY A 122 6.14 6.09 15.16
N ASP A 123 5.87 5.95 16.45
CA ASP A 123 5.16 4.82 17.05
C ASP A 123 3.73 5.26 17.36
N PHE A 124 2.75 4.73 16.67
CA PHE A 124 1.36 5.13 16.81
C PHE A 124 0.63 4.24 17.83
N PRO A 125 0.25 4.78 18.98
CA PRO A 125 -0.52 4.04 19.98
C PRO A 125 -1.99 3.93 19.50
N ALA A 126 -2.34 2.81 18.91
CA ALA A 126 -3.71 2.52 18.50
C ALA A 126 -4.16 1.18 19.08
N ALA A 127 -5.39 1.10 19.59
CA ALA A 127 -6.01 -0.17 19.95
C ALA A 127 -6.35 -0.98 18.69
N MET A 128 -6.75 -0.29 17.62
CA MET A 128 -7.06 -0.85 16.32
C MET A 128 -6.58 0.10 15.22
N LEU A 129 -6.00 -0.46 14.16
CA LEU A 129 -5.65 0.23 12.92
C LEU A 129 -6.36 -0.46 11.77
N GLU A 130 -7.10 0.31 10.99
CA GLU A 130 -7.56 -0.06 9.65
C GLU A 130 -6.76 0.73 8.62
N MET A 131 -6.15 0.04 7.65
CA MET A 131 -5.41 0.70 6.57
C MET A 131 -5.78 0.06 5.24
N GLU A 132 -6.17 0.91 4.30
CA GLU A 132 -6.42 0.53 2.92
C GLU A 132 -5.52 1.34 1.99
N LEU A 133 -4.82 0.64 1.11
CA LEU A 133 -4.03 1.22 0.03
C LEU A 133 -4.58 0.71 -1.29
N ASP A 134 -4.87 1.62 -2.21
CA ASP A 134 -5.48 1.30 -3.48
C ASP A 134 -4.84 2.10 -4.63
N ASP A 135 -5.10 1.73 -5.89
CA ASP A 135 -4.71 2.51 -7.08
C ASP A 135 -3.24 2.98 -7.05
N ALA A 136 -2.30 2.06 -6.89
CA ALA A 136 -0.86 2.32 -6.84
C ALA A 136 -0.38 3.24 -5.70
N ALA A 137 -1.16 3.39 -4.62
CA ALA A 137 -0.74 4.11 -3.43
C ALA A 137 0.49 3.45 -2.79
N THR A 138 1.37 4.27 -2.24
CA THR A 138 2.57 3.80 -1.54
C THR A 138 2.59 4.32 -0.11
N CYS A 139 2.81 3.42 0.85
CA CYS A 139 2.97 3.78 2.26
C CYS A 139 4.30 3.26 2.80
N LYS A 140 5.02 4.09 3.54
CA LYS A 140 6.32 3.73 4.13
C LYS A 140 6.39 4.03 5.61
N GLY A 141 7.03 3.13 6.37
CA GLY A 141 7.36 3.33 7.79
C GLY A 141 6.19 3.11 8.72
N GLY A 142 6.27 3.70 9.90
CA GLY A 142 5.32 3.56 11.00
C GLY A 142 5.45 2.29 11.82
N SER A 143 5.22 2.42 13.11
CA SER A 143 5.16 1.32 14.07
C SER A 143 3.80 1.34 14.76
N PHE A 144 3.15 0.18 14.83
CA PHE A 144 1.80 0.04 15.38
C PHE A 144 1.70 -1.15 16.32
N GLY A 145 0.93 -0.96 17.42
CA GLY A 145 0.52 -2.01 18.34
C GLY A 145 -0.97 -2.37 18.19
N GLY A 146 -1.51 -3.10 19.16
CA GLY A 146 -2.93 -3.44 19.19
C GLY A 146 -3.36 -4.46 18.13
N THR A 147 -4.44 -4.16 17.40
CA THR A 147 -4.97 -4.98 16.30
C THR A 147 -4.85 -4.22 14.99
N ALA A 148 -4.39 -4.88 13.92
CA ALA A 148 -4.28 -4.26 12.60
C ALA A 148 -5.04 -5.04 11.52
N PHE A 149 -5.77 -4.31 10.69
CA PHE A 149 -6.41 -4.77 9.46
C PHE A 149 -5.82 -3.98 8.30
N LEU A 150 -5.02 -4.64 7.46
CA LEU A 150 -4.29 -4.04 6.36
C LEU A 150 -4.79 -4.65 5.05
N LYS A 151 -5.19 -3.81 4.12
CA LYS A 151 -5.64 -4.19 2.79
C LYS A 151 -4.88 -3.39 1.74
N LEU A 152 -4.28 -4.09 0.80
CA LEU A 152 -3.52 -3.54 -0.31
C LEU A 152 -4.09 -4.09 -1.61
N ASN A 153 -4.52 -3.21 -2.51
CA ASN A 153 -5.07 -3.57 -3.82
C ASN A 153 -4.36 -2.79 -4.94
N ASP A 154 -4.63 -3.19 -6.19
CA ASP A 154 -4.30 -2.43 -7.40
C ASP A 154 -2.87 -1.88 -7.43
N ALA A 155 -1.90 -2.80 -7.35
CA ALA A 155 -0.46 -2.52 -7.40
C ALA A 155 0.05 -1.59 -6.28
N SER A 156 -0.67 -1.46 -5.19
CA SER A 156 -0.24 -0.64 -4.05
C SER A 156 0.94 -1.27 -3.29
N THR A 157 1.66 -0.45 -2.57
CA THR A 157 2.91 -0.87 -1.93
C THR A 157 3.02 -0.36 -0.50
N MET A 158 3.33 -1.28 0.44
CA MET A 158 3.69 -0.93 1.81
C MET A 158 5.09 -1.46 2.13
N VAL A 159 5.98 -0.57 2.62
CA VAL A 159 7.36 -0.95 2.96
C VAL A 159 7.78 -0.40 4.32
N ASP A 160 8.72 -1.09 4.96
CA ASP A 160 9.29 -0.71 6.25
C ASP A 160 8.25 -0.54 7.40
N PHE A 161 7.09 -1.16 7.25
CA PHE A 161 6.03 -1.17 8.26
C PHE A 161 6.41 -2.12 9.42
N CYS A 162 6.16 -1.68 10.65
CA CYS A 162 6.42 -2.47 11.85
C CYS A 162 5.12 -2.69 12.64
N PHE A 163 4.68 -3.94 12.71
CA PHE A 163 3.58 -4.34 13.58
C PHE A 163 4.10 -5.13 14.77
N ASN A 164 3.73 -4.69 15.96
CA ASN A 164 4.03 -5.38 17.22
C ASN A 164 2.80 -5.31 18.14
N GLY A 165 1.85 -6.21 17.94
CA GLY A 165 0.55 -6.13 18.57
C GLY A 165 -0.08 -7.48 18.90
N LEU A 166 -1.39 -7.48 19.04
CA LEU A 166 -2.18 -8.64 19.41
C LEU A 166 -2.50 -9.51 18.18
N PHE A 167 -3.14 -8.90 17.18
CA PHE A 167 -3.63 -9.58 15.96
C PHE A 167 -3.35 -8.74 14.73
N CYS A 168 -2.89 -9.38 13.65
CA CYS A 168 -2.67 -8.74 12.37
C CYS A 168 -3.39 -9.50 11.26
N SER A 169 -4.24 -8.81 10.50
CA SER A 169 -4.83 -9.31 9.27
C SER A 169 -4.25 -8.54 8.08
N LEU A 170 -3.64 -9.26 7.12
CA LEU A 170 -3.16 -8.72 5.85
C LEU A 170 -3.90 -9.36 4.69
N LYS A 171 -4.47 -8.52 3.83
CA LYS A 171 -4.98 -8.94 2.52
C LYS A 171 -4.24 -8.17 1.44
N LEU A 172 -3.62 -8.89 0.49
CA LEU A 172 -2.95 -8.35 -0.68
C LEU A 172 -3.61 -8.90 -1.93
N ASP A 173 -3.97 -8.00 -2.85
CA ASP A 173 -4.63 -8.35 -4.10
C ASP A 173 -4.01 -7.56 -5.27
N ASP A 174 -4.22 -8.00 -6.51
CA ASP A 174 -3.88 -7.27 -7.73
C ASP A 174 -2.43 -6.72 -7.77
N ALA A 175 -1.45 -7.62 -7.68
CA ALA A 175 -0.02 -7.31 -7.76
C ALA A 175 0.54 -6.41 -6.66
N SER A 176 -0.16 -6.30 -5.53
CA SER A 176 0.26 -5.49 -4.38
C SER A 176 1.48 -6.05 -3.67
N VAL A 177 2.22 -5.17 -2.98
CA VAL A 177 3.48 -5.54 -2.33
C VAL A 177 3.51 -5.09 -0.87
N PHE A 178 3.79 -6.04 0.03
CA PHE A 178 4.07 -5.74 1.44
C PHE A 178 5.50 -6.17 1.82
N LYS A 179 6.21 -5.28 2.54
CA LYS A 179 7.50 -5.60 3.16
C LYS A 179 7.59 -4.96 4.55
N GLY A 180 7.80 -5.76 5.59
CA GLY A 180 7.83 -5.21 6.96
C GLY A 180 8.15 -6.24 8.04
N PHE A 181 8.06 -5.78 9.29
CA PHE A 181 8.20 -6.62 10.49
C PHE A 181 6.81 -6.93 11.05
N LEU A 182 6.54 -8.20 11.31
CA LEU A 182 5.24 -8.65 11.82
C LEU A 182 5.41 -9.49 13.08
N THR A 183 5.02 -8.94 14.22
CA THR A 183 4.93 -9.65 15.50
C THR A 183 3.51 -9.59 16.02
N ALA A 184 2.87 -10.74 16.21
CA ALA A 184 1.56 -10.83 16.83
C ALA A 184 1.61 -11.78 18.02
N THR A 185 1.08 -11.35 19.16
CA THR A 185 1.09 -12.16 20.39
C THR A 185 -0.06 -13.16 20.44
N ASP A 186 -1.08 -13.01 19.62
CA ASP A 186 -2.21 -13.94 19.47
C ASP A 186 -2.14 -14.66 18.12
N SER A 187 -2.39 -13.99 17.03
CA SER A 187 -2.42 -14.64 15.71
C SER A 187 -2.25 -13.67 14.54
N MET A 188 -1.96 -14.24 13.36
CA MET A 188 -1.94 -13.57 12.06
C MET A 188 -2.87 -14.25 11.07
N SER A 189 -3.56 -13.44 10.24
CA SER A 189 -4.30 -13.90 9.07
C SER A 189 -3.72 -13.22 7.83
N ILE A 190 -3.24 -14.01 6.87
CA ILE A 190 -2.55 -13.49 5.68
C ILE A 190 -3.17 -14.10 4.43
N HIS A 191 -3.62 -13.25 3.50
CA HIS A 191 -4.18 -13.67 2.23
C HIS A 191 -3.51 -12.91 1.08
N LEU A 192 -2.94 -13.67 0.13
CA LEU A 192 -2.33 -13.15 -1.09
C LEU A 192 -3.05 -13.72 -2.30
N GLU A 193 -3.45 -12.84 -3.20
CA GLU A 193 -4.13 -13.17 -4.45
C GLU A 193 -3.52 -12.37 -5.62
N ASP A 194 -3.72 -12.84 -6.84
CA ASP A 194 -3.45 -12.12 -8.10
C ASP A 194 -2.04 -11.49 -8.19
N ALA A 195 -1.03 -12.37 -8.17
CA ALA A 195 0.39 -12.01 -8.31
C ALA A 195 0.97 -11.11 -7.21
N SER A 196 0.31 -11.04 -6.05
CA SER A 196 0.74 -10.24 -4.91
C SER A 196 1.98 -10.81 -4.20
N ARG A 197 2.70 -9.96 -3.48
CA ARG A 197 3.95 -10.34 -2.82
C ARG A 197 4.03 -9.85 -1.39
N LEU A 198 4.36 -10.77 -0.48
CA LEU A 198 4.63 -10.44 0.91
C LEU A 198 6.02 -10.93 1.31
N THR A 199 6.80 -10.05 1.93
CA THR A 199 8.10 -10.39 2.53
C THR A 199 8.18 -9.84 3.94
N THR A 200 8.42 -10.72 4.92
CA THR A 200 8.70 -10.25 6.28
C THR A 200 10.20 -10.12 6.53
N TYR A 201 10.57 -9.07 7.26
CA TYR A 201 11.95 -8.82 7.69
C TYR A 201 12.28 -9.45 9.05
N GLY A 202 11.28 -9.90 9.78
CA GLY A 202 11.36 -10.53 11.08
C GLY A 202 10.02 -10.52 11.81
N GLY A 203 10.00 -11.16 12.98
CA GLY A 203 8.84 -11.19 13.86
C GLY A 203 8.51 -12.59 14.38
N THR A 204 7.43 -12.69 15.15
CA THR A 204 6.97 -13.95 15.73
C THR A 204 5.45 -13.99 15.86
N THR A 205 4.86 -15.17 15.78
CA THR A 205 3.45 -15.38 16.15
C THR A 205 3.20 -16.81 16.59
N PRO A 206 2.34 -17.06 17.58
CA PRO A 206 1.97 -18.43 17.96
C PRO A 206 1.11 -19.12 16.90
N VAL A 207 0.26 -18.38 16.19
CA VAL A 207 -0.66 -18.94 15.18
C VAL A 207 -0.67 -18.08 13.93
N ALA A 208 -0.60 -18.71 12.75
CA ALA A 208 -0.84 -18.07 11.47
C ALA A 208 -1.81 -18.88 10.62
N ILE A 209 -2.78 -18.19 10.00
CA ILE A 209 -3.67 -18.72 8.96
C ILE A 209 -3.31 -18.02 7.67
N VAL A 210 -2.93 -18.79 6.65
CA VAL A 210 -2.32 -18.25 5.44
C VAL A 210 -2.99 -18.82 4.19
N GLY A 211 -3.36 -17.96 3.26
CA GLY A 211 -3.78 -18.32 1.91
C GLY A 211 -2.87 -17.63 0.88
N VAL A 212 -2.34 -18.41 -0.08
CA VAL A 212 -1.50 -17.89 -1.17
C VAL A 212 -1.98 -18.50 -2.48
N ARG A 213 -2.50 -17.67 -3.37
CA ARG A 213 -3.09 -18.16 -4.63
C ARG A 213 -2.79 -17.23 -5.81
N ASP A 214 -3.09 -17.73 -7.01
CA ASP A 214 -3.08 -16.96 -8.26
C ASP A 214 -1.72 -16.28 -8.55
N SER A 215 -0.67 -17.11 -8.58
CA SER A 215 0.72 -16.70 -8.87
C SER A 215 1.35 -15.77 -7.83
N SER A 216 0.84 -15.79 -6.61
CA SER A 216 1.34 -14.96 -5.51
C SER A 216 2.57 -15.55 -4.83
N HIS A 217 3.34 -14.69 -4.16
CA HIS A 217 4.60 -15.03 -3.50
C HIS A 217 4.61 -14.61 -2.03
N LEU A 218 4.79 -15.59 -1.14
CA LEU A 218 4.96 -15.37 0.30
C LEU A 218 6.38 -15.70 0.74
N ASN A 219 7.06 -14.76 1.40
CA ASN A 219 8.33 -15.04 2.06
C ASN A 219 8.28 -14.61 3.54
N MET A 220 8.06 -15.55 4.43
CA MET A 220 8.05 -15.40 5.89
C MET A 220 9.21 -16.15 6.57
N VAL A 221 10.28 -16.46 5.86
CA VAL A 221 11.42 -17.20 6.42
C VAL A 221 12.03 -16.56 7.66
N LYS A 222 11.95 -15.22 7.78
CA LYS A 222 12.45 -14.46 8.92
C LYS A 222 11.43 -14.28 10.06
N THR A 223 10.18 -14.71 9.88
CA THR A 223 9.15 -14.67 10.91
C THR A 223 8.93 -16.08 11.44
N THR A 224 9.15 -16.29 12.74
CA THR A 224 8.92 -17.60 13.36
C THR A 224 7.45 -17.75 13.75
N VAL A 225 6.83 -18.80 13.22
CA VAL A 225 5.46 -19.19 13.53
C VAL A 225 5.47 -20.49 14.31
N THR A 226 4.71 -20.57 15.41
CA THR A 226 4.62 -21.85 16.14
C THR A 226 3.72 -22.82 15.38
N ASN A 227 2.46 -22.47 15.15
CA ASN A 227 1.51 -23.31 14.42
C ASN A 227 0.98 -22.56 13.20
N MET A 228 1.10 -23.14 12.02
CA MET A 228 0.65 -22.54 10.77
C MET A 228 -0.34 -23.46 10.07
N HIS A 229 -1.47 -22.89 9.66
CA HIS A 229 -2.35 -23.47 8.66
C HIS A 229 -2.19 -22.68 7.36
N ILE A 230 -1.71 -23.35 6.29
CA ILE A 230 -1.40 -22.70 5.02
C ILE A 230 -2.03 -23.43 3.84
N ASN A 231 -2.68 -22.67 2.95
CA ASN A 231 -3.17 -23.17 1.67
C ASN A 231 -2.45 -22.42 0.54
N VAL A 232 -1.75 -23.17 -0.32
CA VAL A 232 -1.01 -22.63 -1.48
C VAL A 232 -1.58 -23.24 -2.74
N SER A 233 -1.99 -22.42 -3.70
CA SER A 233 -2.65 -22.92 -4.92
C SER A 233 -2.36 -22.06 -6.15
N ALA A 234 -2.70 -22.58 -7.34
CA ALA A 234 -2.68 -21.85 -8.61
C ALA A 234 -1.31 -21.21 -8.95
N VAL A 235 -0.24 -22.04 -8.99
CA VAL A 235 1.11 -21.64 -9.40
C VAL A 235 1.78 -20.66 -8.42
N SER A 236 1.43 -20.74 -7.15
CA SER A 236 1.97 -19.86 -6.11
C SER A 236 3.17 -20.48 -5.38
N GLU A 237 3.95 -19.61 -4.71
CA GLU A 237 5.10 -20.04 -3.92
C GLU A 237 5.06 -19.45 -2.51
N ALA A 238 5.33 -20.28 -1.52
CA ALA A 238 5.44 -19.85 -0.13
C ALA A 238 6.71 -20.37 0.52
N VAL A 239 7.40 -19.50 1.25
CA VAL A 239 8.56 -19.83 2.09
C VAL A 239 8.27 -19.42 3.52
N VAL A 240 8.29 -20.38 4.44
CA VAL A 240 7.84 -20.17 5.82
C VAL A 240 8.84 -20.71 6.84
N ASN A 241 8.78 -20.23 8.08
CA ASN A 241 9.57 -20.74 9.20
C ASN A 241 8.63 -21.15 10.33
N VAL A 242 8.48 -22.45 10.55
CA VAL A 242 7.51 -23.04 11.49
C VAL A 242 8.23 -23.96 12.49
N SER A 243 7.93 -23.77 13.77
CA SER A 243 8.59 -24.52 14.85
C SER A 243 7.74 -25.65 15.45
N GLY A 244 6.43 -25.60 15.35
CA GLY A 244 5.49 -26.59 15.92
C GLY A 244 4.77 -27.40 14.83
N THR A 245 3.59 -26.99 14.40
CA THR A 245 2.78 -27.72 13.39
C THR A 245 2.61 -26.90 12.11
N LEU A 246 2.86 -27.52 10.96
CA LEU A 246 2.56 -27.01 9.63
C LEU A 246 1.46 -27.87 9.02
N SER A 247 0.30 -27.29 8.74
CA SER A 247 -0.88 -27.98 8.21
C SER A 247 -1.51 -27.23 7.04
N GLY A 248 -2.36 -27.88 6.25
CA GLY A 248 -3.11 -27.26 5.15
C GLY A 248 -2.98 -28.02 3.83
N THR A 249 -2.98 -27.28 2.70
CA THR A 249 -2.97 -27.87 1.36
C THR A 249 -2.00 -27.16 0.42
N VAL A 250 -1.37 -27.92 -0.51
CA VAL A 250 -0.56 -27.36 -1.61
C VAL A 250 -1.04 -28.00 -2.91
N THR A 251 -1.58 -27.19 -3.82
CA THR A 251 -2.24 -27.68 -5.04
C THR A 251 -1.93 -26.81 -6.26
N GLY A 252 -2.15 -27.35 -7.47
CA GLY A 252 -2.12 -26.57 -8.71
C GLY A 252 -0.74 -26.08 -9.16
N VAL A 253 0.30 -26.93 -9.12
CA VAL A 253 1.70 -26.61 -9.52
C VAL A 253 2.36 -25.60 -8.58
N SER A 254 1.97 -25.63 -7.30
CA SER A 254 2.46 -24.69 -6.29
C SER A 254 3.62 -25.28 -5.48
N LYS A 255 4.36 -24.40 -4.79
CA LYS A 255 5.51 -24.78 -4.01
C LYS A 255 5.45 -24.22 -2.59
N LEU A 256 5.73 -25.09 -1.60
CA LEU A 256 5.87 -24.70 -0.21
C LEU A 256 7.24 -25.13 0.31
N TYR A 257 8.06 -24.14 0.63
CA TYR A 257 9.35 -24.37 1.30
C TYR A 257 9.23 -24.01 2.77
N TYR A 258 9.77 -24.86 3.64
CA TYR A 258 9.72 -24.61 5.08
C TYR A 258 11.08 -24.70 5.75
N GLN A 259 11.29 -23.84 6.73
CA GLN A 259 12.39 -23.87 7.68
C GLN A 259 11.86 -24.24 9.07
N GLY A 260 12.74 -24.76 9.95
CA GLY A 260 12.36 -25.25 11.27
C GLY A 260 12.24 -26.77 11.28
N ASN A 261 11.60 -27.30 12.31
CA ASN A 261 11.36 -28.72 12.47
C ASN A 261 9.90 -29.02 12.84
N PRO A 262 8.94 -28.59 12.00
CA PRO A 262 7.53 -28.78 12.31
C PRO A 262 7.05 -30.22 12.16
N ILE A 263 5.95 -30.55 12.85
CA ILE A 263 5.11 -31.70 12.51
C ILE A 263 4.34 -31.32 11.25
N ILE A 264 4.53 -32.05 10.16
CA ILE A 264 3.94 -31.77 8.86
C ILE A 264 2.64 -32.54 8.69
N ASN A 265 1.53 -31.84 8.51
CA ASN A 265 0.19 -32.34 8.23
C ASN A 265 -0.39 -31.60 7.01
N VAL A 266 0.35 -31.58 5.91
CA VAL A 266 -0.01 -30.87 4.68
C VAL A 266 -0.36 -31.88 3.60
N ASP A 267 -1.53 -31.72 3.00
CA ASP A 267 -1.93 -32.50 1.81
C ASP A 267 -1.36 -31.82 0.56
N CYS A 268 -0.67 -32.60 -0.28
CA CYS A 268 -0.02 -32.12 -1.51
C CYS A 268 -0.52 -32.92 -2.71
N ASP A 269 -0.91 -32.27 -3.80
CA ASP A 269 -1.26 -32.96 -5.04
C ASP A 269 0.00 -33.40 -5.83
N ASP A 270 -0.18 -34.21 -6.87
CA ASP A 270 0.92 -34.77 -7.67
C ASP A 270 1.74 -33.75 -8.46
N LEU A 271 1.25 -32.53 -8.62
CA LEU A 271 1.88 -31.45 -9.41
C LEU A 271 2.58 -30.40 -8.54
N SER A 272 2.36 -30.46 -7.23
CA SER A 272 2.86 -29.49 -6.26
C SER A 272 3.97 -30.09 -5.39
N THR A 273 4.72 -29.25 -4.70
CA THR A 273 5.82 -29.70 -3.85
C THR A 273 5.80 -29.06 -2.46
N ILE A 274 6.20 -29.85 -1.46
CA ILE A 274 6.54 -29.40 -0.12
C ILE A 274 7.94 -29.89 0.24
N GLU A 275 8.86 -28.99 0.52
CA GLU A 275 10.27 -29.32 0.75
C GLU A 275 10.88 -28.48 1.89
N PRO A 276 11.85 -29.07 2.65
CA PRO A 276 12.69 -28.27 3.53
C PRO A 276 13.44 -27.19 2.72
N LEU A 277 13.55 -25.98 3.28
CA LEU A 277 14.33 -24.92 2.67
C LEU A 277 15.81 -25.30 2.64
N SER A 278 16.40 -25.34 1.45
CA SER A 278 17.82 -25.58 1.23
C SER A 278 18.51 -24.37 0.63
N SER A 279 19.84 -24.27 0.80
CA SER A 279 20.65 -23.18 0.21
C SER A 279 20.64 -23.15 -1.33
N SER A 280 20.11 -24.19 -1.98
CA SER A 280 19.96 -24.28 -3.43
C SER A 280 18.64 -23.71 -3.97
N ASN A 281 17.73 -23.30 -3.09
CA ASN A 281 16.40 -22.82 -3.47
C ASN A 281 16.31 -21.29 -3.55
N PHE A 282 17.48 -20.57 -3.46
CA PHE A 282 17.59 -19.10 -3.60
C PHE A 282 18.77 -18.69 -4.47
#